data_952c4b057f3529e7bfd56769c1499956
#
_entry.id   952c4b057f3529e7bfd56769c1499956
#
_cell.length_a   1.000
_cell.length_b   1.000
_cell.length_c   1.000
_cell.angle_alpha   90.00
_cell.angle_beta   90.00
_cell.angle_gamma   90.00
#
_symmetry.space_group_name_H-M   'P 1'
#
loop_
_entity.id
_entity.type
_entity.pdbx_description
1 polymer ?
#
loop_
_entity_poly.entity_id
_entity_poly.type
_entity_poly.pdbx_seq_one_letter_code
_entity_poly.pdbx_strand_id
1 'polypeptide(L)'
;MEYGHGGDIYTYRDMLDFSVNVNPLGASREVIEAAKRGVELAAQYPDSRCRELRTALSEKKEIPEECFIFGNGAADLFFSLVLAEKPKRAVIPVPAFSEYAHALRTVDCRIEEYALRREEQFTLTEEFPECLTPETDIVFLCSPSNPAGQVIERELLCRIADRCEEAQIRLVVDECFIDFLPEPSEFTMEKLTERYPCLFVVQAFTKTHAIPGLRLGYGMSSDQKLLERMQQVRQPWSVSTPAQAAGLAALWDSDRVQEARKLICRERRRMEEELRDTGVEVIPSEANFILMYSSYDLFSLLKDRGILIRDCSNYSGLGKGWYRTAVRRREENDRLLDAIRQICG
;
A
#
# COMPACT_ATOMS: atom_id res chain seq x y z
N MET A 1 -6.63 20.99 -7.81
CA MET A 1 -5.96 19.68 -8.02
C MET A 1 -6.99 18.61 -7.72
N GLU A 2 -7.44 17.85 -8.69
CA GLU A 2 -8.24 16.67 -8.44
C GLU A 2 -7.31 15.61 -7.86
N TYR A 3 -7.46 15.31 -6.58
CA TYR A 3 -6.82 14.15 -5.95
C TYR A 3 -7.58 12.91 -6.40
N GLY A 4 -7.26 12.41 -7.60
CA GLY A 4 -7.91 11.24 -8.14
C GLY A 4 -7.42 9.97 -7.44
N HIS A 5 -8.11 9.51 -6.41
CA HIS A 5 -7.95 8.17 -5.84
C HIS A 5 -9.02 7.23 -6.38
N GLY A 6 -8.80 5.92 -6.27
CA GLY A 6 -9.87 4.95 -6.44
C GLY A 6 -10.86 4.98 -5.26
N GLY A 7 -12.03 4.35 -5.43
CA GLY A 7 -13.03 4.21 -4.37
C GLY A 7 -14.02 5.36 -4.28
N ASP A 8 -14.16 6.17 -5.31
CA ASP A 8 -15.20 7.22 -5.34
C ASP A 8 -16.59 6.65 -5.64
N ILE A 9 -17.06 5.78 -4.76
CA ILE A 9 -18.41 5.21 -4.81
C ILE A 9 -19.50 6.23 -4.44
N TYR A 10 -19.13 7.40 -3.98
CA TYR A 10 -20.06 8.50 -3.65
C TYR A 10 -20.51 9.24 -4.90
N THR A 11 -19.59 9.44 -5.86
CA THR A 11 -19.89 9.98 -7.19
C THR A 11 -20.43 8.88 -8.12
N TYR A 12 -19.80 7.69 -8.10
CA TYR A 12 -20.13 6.54 -8.95
C TYR A 12 -20.88 5.47 -8.16
N ARG A 13 -22.18 5.72 -7.94
CA ARG A 13 -23.03 4.83 -7.14
C ARG A 13 -23.41 3.57 -7.92
N ASP A 14 -23.63 2.49 -7.18
CA ASP A 14 -24.15 1.20 -7.68
C ASP A 14 -23.29 0.56 -8.79
N MET A 15 -21.99 0.88 -8.82
CA MET A 15 -21.03 0.27 -9.73
C MET A 15 -20.25 -0.87 -9.08
N LEU A 16 -19.83 -1.81 -9.88
CA LEU A 16 -18.87 -2.84 -9.48
C LEU A 16 -17.48 -2.19 -9.42
N ASP A 17 -16.97 -1.99 -8.20
CA ASP A 17 -15.75 -1.20 -7.97
C ASP A 17 -14.48 -2.04 -7.99
N PHE A 18 -13.70 -1.93 -9.07
CA PHE A 18 -12.35 -2.47 -9.23
C PHE A 18 -11.26 -1.42 -9.02
N SER A 19 -11.61 -0.19 -8.63
CA SER A 19 -10.63 0.89 -8.47
C SER A 19 -9.86 0.82 -7.15
N VAL A 20 -10.35 0.04 -6.16
CA VAL A 20 -9.73 -0.15 -4.85
C VAL A 20 -9.20 -1.56 -4.66
N ASN A 21 -7.99 -1.67 -4.11
CA ASN A 21 -7.25 -2.91 -3.98
C ASN A 21 -7.36 -3.43 -2.54
N VAL A 22 -8.50 -4.01 -2.19
CA VAL A 22 -8.76 -4.62 -0.88
C VAL A 22 -8.96 -6.12 -1.02
N ASN A 23 -8.84 -6.85 0.09
CA ASN A 23 -9.12 -8.29 0.13
C ASN A 23 -10.50 -8.60 -0.47
N PRO A 24 -10.58 -9.41 -1.55
CA PRO A 24 -11.85 -9.72 -2.24
C PRO A 24 -12.85 -10.51 -1.38
N LEU A 25 -12.40 -11.13 -0.31
CA LEU A 25 -13.28 -11.83 0.62
C LEU A 25 -14.04 -10.88 1.56
N GLY A 26 -13.61 -9.60 1.63
CA GLY A 26 -14.15 -8.62 2.57
C GLY A 26 -13.64 -8.83 4.01
N ALA A 27 -14.03 -7.97 4.93
CA ALA A 27 -13.71 -8.14 6.34
C ALA A 27 -14.43 -9.36 6.93
N SER A 28 -13.78 -10.06 7.87
CA SER A 28 -14.44 -11.16 8.58
C SER A 28 -15.52 -10.65 9.52
N ARG A 29 -16.42 -11.56 9.89
CA ARG A 29 -17.49 -11.25 10.85
C ARG A 29 -16.91 -10.84 12.20
N GLU A 30 -15.87 -11.50 12.63
CA GLU A 30 -15.17 -11.27 13.90
C GLU A 30 -14.58 -9.85 13.94
N VAL A 31 -13.97 -9.40 12.86
CA VAL A 31 -13.41 -8.04 12.71
C VAL A 31 -14.53 -6.99 12.74
N ILE A 32 -15.64 -7.22 12.04
CA ILE A 32 -16.80 -6.30 12.02
C ILE A 32 -17.45 -6.22 13.39
N GLU A 33 -17.67 -7.35 14.06
CA GLU A 33 -18.27 -7.36 15.40
C GLU A 33 -17.37 -6.71 16.46
N ALA A 34 -16.04 -6.88 16.33
CA ALA A 34 -15.09 -6.17 17.19
C ALA A 34 -15.15 -4.65 16.98
N ALA A 35 -15.25 -4.19 15.72
CA ALA A 35 -15.44 -2.76 15.43
C ALA A 35 -16.73 -2.21 16.06
N LYS A 36 -17.85 -2.95 15.95
CA LYS A 36 -19.13 -2.57 16.57
C LYS A 36 -19.02 -2.43 18.09
N ARG A 37 -18.37 -3.40 18.77
CA ARG A 37 -18.08 -3.28 20.21
C ARG A 37 -17.23 -2.06 20.53
N GLY A 38 -16.28 -1.71 19.67
CA GLY A 38 -15.51 -0.48 19.81
C GLY A 38 -16.35 0.80 19.72
N VAL A 39 -17.45 0.79 18.95
CA VAL A 39 -18.41 1.91 18.88
C VAL A 39 -19.17 2.09 20.21
N GLU A 40 -19.46 1.01 20.95
CA GLU A 40 -20.11 1.07 22.26
C GLU A 40 -19.28 1.87 23.30
N LEU A 41 -17.97 1.99 23.07
CA LEU A 41 -17.04 2.76 23.88
C LEU A 41 -16.88 4.22 23.42
N ALA A 42 -17.73 4.72 22.51
CA ALA A 42 -17.60 6.04 21.88
C ALA A 42 -17.60 7.23 22.86
N ALA A 43 -18.08 7.06 24.09
CA ALA A 43 -18.03 8.08 25.14
C ALA A 43 -16.61 8.24 25.77
N GLN A 44 -15.67 7.38 25.42
CA GLN A 44 -14.30 7.39 25.95
C GLN A 44 -13.31 7.76 24.83
N TYR A 45 -12.24 8.49 25.19
CA TYR A 45 -11.13 8.67 24.25
C TYR A 45 -10.45 7.33 23.96
N PRO A 46 -10.00 7.11 22.71
CA PRO A 46 -9.20 5.93 22.38
C PRO A 46 -7.91 5.87 23.22
N ASP A 47 -7.35 4.66 23.39
CA ASP A 47 -5.98 4.55 23.90
C ASP A 47 -5.00 5.17 22.89
N SER A 48 -4.43 6.32 23.25
CA SER A 48 -3.50 7.05 22.38
C SER A 48 -2.21 6.29 22.07
N ARG A 49 -1.91 5.24 22.85
CA ARG A 49 -0.73 4.37 22.67
C ARG A 49 -1.05 3.05 21.99
N CYS A 50 -2.34 2.75 21.76
CA CYS A 50 -2.81 1.47 21.21
C CYS A 50 -2.16 0.26 21.92
N ARG A 51 -2.11 0.28 23.28
CA ARG A 51 -1.30 -0.66 24.08
C ARG A 51 -1.65 -2.11 23.81
N GLU A 52 -2.93 -2.46 23.89
CA GLU A 52 -3.40 -3.83 23.68
C GLU A 52 -3.07 -4.33 22.26
N LEU A 53 -3.31 -3.50 21.24
CA LEU A 53 -2.98 -3.83 19.85
C LEU A 53 -1.45 -3.92 19.65
N ARG A 54 -0.68 -3.07 20.32
CA ARG A 54 0.78 -3.06 20.29
C ARG A 54 1.36 -4.36 20.85
N THR A 55 0.92 -4.77 22.04
CA THR A 55 1.36 -6.03 22.66
C THR A 55 1.03 -7.21 21.76
N ALA A 56 -0.23 -7.32 21.29
CA ALA A 56 -0.63 -8.43 20.42
C ALA A 56 0.13 -8.46 19.08
N LEU A 57 0.42 -7.29 18.50
CA LEU A 57 1.21 -7.19 17.26
C LEU A 57 2.68 -7.56 17.49
N SER A 58 3.26 -7.11 18.61
CA SER A 58 4.62 -7.45 19.04
C SER A 58 4.80 -8.96 19.21
N GLU A 59 3.89 -9.62 19.90
CA GLU A 59 3.89 -11.07 20.05
C GLU A 59 3.79 -11.80 18.70
N LYS A 60 2.87 -11.35 17.84
CA LYS A 60 2.63 -11.98 16.53
C LYS A 60 3.81 -11.80 15.57
N LYS A 61 4.45 -10.65 15.58
CA LYS A 61 5.56 -10.29 14.68
C LYS A 61 6.92 -10.64 15.27
N GLU A 62 7.01 -10.93 16.57
CA GLU A 62 8.26 -11.13 17.31
C GLU A 62 9.21 -9.92 17.14
N ILE A 63 8.65 -8.70 17.26
CA ILE A 63 9.33 -7.41 17.20
C ILE A 63 8.99 -6.66 18.49
N PRO A 64 9.98 -6.01 19.18
CA PRO A 64 9.73 -5.29 20.43
C PRO A 64 8.61 -4.23 20.30
N GLU A 65 7.78 -4.10 21.36
CA GLU A 65 6.63 -3.19 21.39
C GLU A 65 7.00 -1.74 21.07
N GLU A 66 8.15 -1.29 21.56
CA GLU A 66 8.66 0.05 21.36
C GLU A 66 8.98 0.37 19.90
N CYS A 67 9.17 -0.64 19.05
CA CYS A 67 9.46 -0.47 17.63
C CYS A 67 8.20 -0.10 16.79
N PHE A 68 7.00 -0.15 17.36
CA PHE A 68 5.77 0.12 16.63
C PHE A 68 5.24 1.53 16.83
N ILE A 69 4.65 2.09 15.77
CA ILE A 69 3.82 3.29 15.78
C ILE A 69 2.55 3.03 14.97
N PHE A 70 1.38 3.42 15.50
CA PHE A 70 0.08 3.21 14.83
C PHE A 70 -0.44 4.52 14.24
N GLY A 71 -1.16 4.44 13.12
CA GLY A 71 -1.69 5.60 12.42
C GLY A 71 -3.11 5.40 11.89
N ASN A 72 -3.75 6.50 11.53
CA ASN A 72 -5.04 6.55 10.84
C ASN A 72 -4.91 6.09 9.38
N GLY A 73 -4.50 4.83 9.19
CA GLY A 73 -4.01 4.24 7.95
C GLY A 73 -2.53 4.56 7.69
N ALA A 74 -1.94 3.91 6.68
CA ALA A 74 -0.53 4.11 6.31
C ALA A 74 -0.21 5.56 5.91
N ALA A 75 -1.13 6.25 5.24
CA ALA A 75 -0.91 7.64 4.81
C ALA A 75 -0.60 8.58 5.98
N ASP A 76 -1.30 8.45 7.12
CA ASP A 76 -1.02 9.23 8.34
C ASP A 76 0.43 9.06 8.81
N LEU A 77 1.00 7.87 8.64
CA LEU A 77 2.38 7.58 9.02
C LEU A 77 3.39 8.25 8.07
N PHE A 78 3.12 8.31 6.77
CA PHE A 78 3.98 9.03 5.82
C PHE A 78 4.02 10.52 6.13
N PHE A 79 2.85 11.14 6.40
CA PHE A 79 2.79 12.55 6.79
C PHE A 79 3.50 12.79 8.14
N SER A 80 3.26 11.93 9.13
CA SER A 80 3.91 12.04 10.44
C SER A 80 5.43 11.92 10.35
N LEU A 81 5.92 10.97 9.54
CA LEU A 81 7.35 10.78 9.29
C LEU A 81 7.98 12.03 8.65
N VAL A 82 7.37 12.51 7.57
CA VAL A 82 7.87 13.68 6.84
C VAL A 82 7.86 14.94 7.70
N LEU A 83 6.83 15.14 8.50
CA LEU A 83 6.75 16.27 9.45
C LEU A 83 7.79 16.16 10.58
N ALA A 84 8.12 14.93 11.01
CA ALA A 84 9.13 14.68 12.04
C ALA A 84 10.57 14.87 11.54
N GLU A 85 10.87 14.38 10.33
CA GLU A 85 12.22 14.42 9.75
C GLU A 85 12.50 15.72 8.98
N LYS A 86 11.47 16.33 8.37
CA LYS A 86 11.56 17.54 7.53
C LYS A 86 12.66 17.46 6.48
N PRO A 87 12.64 16.38 5.66
CA PRO A 87 13.65 16.18 4.64
C PRO A 87 13.68 17.34 3.65
N LYS A 88 14.85 17.64 3.09
CA LYS A 88 15.04 18.67 2.06
C LYS A 88 15.09 18.06 0.67
N ARG A 89 15.58 16.84 0.56
CA ARG A 89 15.71 16.13 -0.71
C ARG A 89 15.25 14.68 -0.55
N ALA A 90 14.32 14.28 -1.39
CA ALA A 90 13.76 12.93 -1.42
C ALA A 90 13.94 12.29 -2.80
N VAL A 91 14.13 10.97 -2.84
CA VAL A 91 14.11 10.16 -4.07
C VAL A 91 12.87 9.26 -4.04
N ILE A 92 12.11 9.24 -5.13
CA ILE A 92 10.93 8.37 -5.31
C ILE A 92 11.02 7.68 -6.68
N PRO A 93 11.12 6.35 -6.76
CA PRO A 93 10.88 5.62 -8.01
C PRO A 93 9.44 5.83 -8.48
N VAL A 94 9.25 6.23 -9.74
CA VAL A 94 7.93 6.49 -10.33
C VAL A 94 7.68 5.57 -11.52
N PRO A 95 6.43 5.07 -11.71
CA PRO A 95 5.18 5.49 -11.04
C PRO A 95 5.07 4.99 -9.60
N ALA A 96 4.55 5.84 -8.70
CA ALA A 96 4.40 5.57 -7.28
C ALA A 96 3.10 6.10 -6.68
N PHE A 97 2.78 5.66 -5.49
CA PHE A 97 1.63 6.15 -4.74
C PHE A 97 1.78 7.63 -4.42
N SER A 98 0.76 8.42 -4.78
CA SER A 98 0.79 9.90 -4.76
C SER A 98 1.02 10.51 -3.37
N GLU A 99 0.67 9.77 -2.30
CA GLU A 99 0.76 10.31 -0.93
C GLU A 99 2.20 10.47 -0.43
N TYR A 100 3.19 9.80 -1.01
CA TYR A 100 4.60 10.07 -0.69
C TYR A 100 4.99 11.49 -1.11
N ALA A 101 4.74 11.82 -2.38
CA ALA A 101 5.01 13.17 -2.89
C ALA A 101 4.12 14.22 -2.22
N HIS A 102 2.87 13.88 -1.88
CA HIS A 102 1.97 14.78 -1.16
C HIS A 102 2.51 15.10 0.24
N ALA A 103 2.92 14.11 1.01
CA ALA A 103 3.53 14.31 2.33
C ALA A 103 4.80 15.18 2.24
N LEU A 104 5.70 14.88 1.30
CA LEU A 104 6.95 15.62 1.11
C LEU A 104 6.74 17.10 0.75
N ARG A 105 5.71 17.40 -0.04
CA ARG A 105 5.36 18.80 -0.38
C ARG A 105 4.92 19.61 0.84
N THR A 106 4.44 19.00 1.92
CA THR A 106 4.03 19.72 3.15
C THR A 106 5.20 20.37 3.88
N VAL A 107 6.44 19.97 3.59
CA VAL A 107 7.66 20.49 4.18
C VAL A 107 8.59 21.12 3.13
N ASP A 108 8.06 21.45 1.95
CA ASP A 108 8.83 22.03 0.83
C ASP A 108 10.05 21.17 0.42
N CYS A 109 9.93 19.86 0.52
CA CYS A 109 10.96 18.91 0.13
C CYS A 109 11.12 18.86 -1.40
N ARG A 110 12.34 18.95 -1.89
CA ARG A 110 12.66 18.71 -3.31
C ARG A 110 12.56 17.21 -3.58
N ILE A 111 11.71 16.84 -4.53
CA ILE A 111 11.50 15.45 -4.93
C ILE A 111 12.26 15.19 -6.22
N GLU A 112 13.11 14.18 -6.21
CA GLU A 112 13.79 13.63 -7.38
C GLU A 112 13.09 12.32 -7.75
N GLU A 113 12.50 12.32 -8.94
CA GLU A 113 11.82 11.14 -9.46
C GLU A 113 12.81 10.26 -10.21
N TYR A 114 12.94 9.01 -9.77
CA TYR A 114 13.66 7.97 -10.48
C TYR A 114 12.70 7.25 -11.42
N ALA A 115 12.80 7.47 -12.72
CA ALA A 115 11.88 6.92 -13.70
C ALA A 115 12.11 5.42 -13.90
N LEU A 116 11.13 4.60 -13.52
CA LEU A 116 11.10 3.18 -13.84
C LEU A 116 10.69 2.98 -15.30
N ARG A 117 11.28 2.01 -15.97
CA ARG A 117 11.10 1.79 -17.41
C ARG A 117 9.97 0.80 -17.70
N ARG A 118 9.12 1.14 -18.68
CA ARG A 118 8.03 0.26 -19.14
C ARG A 118 8.57 -1.06 -19.68
N GLU A 119 9.67 -1.00 -20.41
CA GLU A 119 10.36 -2.15 -21.00
C GLU A 119 10.85 -3.14 -19.94
N GLU A 120 11.07 -2.66 -18.73
CA GLU A 120 11.43 -3.43 -17.54
C GLU A 120 10.23 -3.67 -16.62
N GLN A 121 9.00 -3.49 -17.15
CA GLN A 121 7.77 -3.71 -16.41
C GLN A 121 7.66 -2.89 -15.12
N PHE A 122 8.30 -1.70 -15.09
CA PHE A 122 8.40 -0.83 -13.92
C PHE A 122 9.05 -1.50 -12.70
N THR A 123 9.98 -2.42 -12.91
CA THR A 123 10.77 -3.06 -11.86
C THR A 123 11.92 -2.16 -11.42
N LEU A 124 12.18 -2.09 -10.11
CA LEU A 124 13.36 -1.42 -9.59
C LEU A 124 14.60 -2.25 -9.89
N THR A 125 15.60 -1.65 -10.53
CA THR A 125 16.80 -2.34 -10.97
C THR A 125 17.95 -2.25 -9.97
N GLU A 126 18.95 -3.11 -10.18
CA GLU A 126 20.19 -3.20 -9.41
C GLU A 126 21.00 -1.89 -9.39
N GLU A 127 20.76 -0.99 -10.34
CA GLU A 127 21.43 0.31 -10.47
C GLU A 127 20.88 1.38 -9.52
N PHE A 128 19.69 1.15 -8.94
CA PHE A 128 19.02 2.15 -8.11
C PHE A 128 19.84 2.67 -6.92
N PRO A 129 20.62 1.85 -6.16
CA PRO A 129 21.44 2.36 -5.07
C PRO A 129 22.45 3.43 -5.46
N GLU A 130 22.88 3.45 -6.73
CA GLU A 130 23.86 4.41 -7.24
C GLU A 130 23.30 5.84 -7.34
N CYS A 131 21.98 6.00 -7.46
CA CYS A 131 21.35 7.32 -7.47
C CYS A 131 21.23 7.94 -6.07
N LEU A 132 21.42 7.16 -5.00
CA LEU A 132 21.35 7.61 -3.62
C LEU A 132 22.65 8.27 -3.19
N THR A 133 22.66 9.59 -3.16
CA THR A 133 23.82 10.40 -2.80
C THR A 133 23.74 10.91 -1.35
N PRO A 134 24.84 11.37 -0.74
CA PRO A 134 24.80 11.97 0.61
C PRO A 134 23.92 13.21 0.73
N GLU A 135 23.45 13.77 -0.37
CA GLU A 135 22.52 14.90 -0.40
C GLU A 135 21.05 14.47 -0.30
N THR A 136 20.78 13.17 -0.42
CA THR A 136 19.45 12.58 -0.26
C THR A 136 19.15 12.42 1.23
N ASP A 137 18.02 12.95 1.71
CA ASP A 137 17.61 12.79 3.11
C ASP A 137 16.70 11.57 3.31
N ILE A 138 15.85 11.29 2.32
CA ILE A 138 14.83 10.24 2.43
C ILE A 138 14.55 9.59 1.08
N VAL A 139 14.28 8.30 1.08
CA VAL A 139 13.83 7.53 -0.07
C VAL A 139 12.55 6.75 0.28
N PHE A 140 11.56 6.77 -0.62
CA PHE A 140 10.33 5.98 -0.49
C PHE A 140 10.34 4.85 -1.51
N LEU A 141 10.20 3.63 -1.03
CA LEU A 141 10.01 2.43 -1.83
C LEU A 141 8.67 1.78 -1.49
N CYS A 142 8.07 1.08 -2.44
CA CYS A 142 6.85 0.31 -2.23
C CYS A 142 7.05 -1.10 -2.79
N SER A 143 6.83 -2.12 -1.95
CA SER A 143 7.00 -3.52 -2.34
C SER A 143 5.92 -4.40 -1.69
N PRO A 144 4.98 -4.96 -2.47
CA PRO A 144 4.72 -4.75 -3.91
C PRO A 144 4.36 -3.31 -4.26
N SER A 145 4.86 -2.82 -5.41
CA SER A 145 4.71 -1.43 -5.83
C SER A 145 3.27 -1.11 -6.26
N ASN A 146 2.83 0.11 -6.00
CA ASN A 146 1.56 0.65 -6.48
C ASN A 146 1.84 1.85 -7.39
N PRO A 147 1.52 1.77 -8.72
CA PRO A 147 0.46 0.94 -9.31
C PRO A 147 0.92 -0.34 -10.03
N ALA A 148 2.22 -0.65 -10.16
CA ALA A 148 2.69 -1.70 -11.05
C ALA A 148 2.59 -3.13 -10.48
N GLY A 149 2.58 -3.28 -9.14
CA GLY A 149 2.50 -4.59 -8.48
C GLY A 149 3.83 -5.36 -8.45
N GLN A 150 4.96 -4.69 -8.76
CA GLN A 150 6.28 -5.30 -8.76
C GLN A 150 6.81 -5.46 -7.34
N VAL A 151 7.45 -6.57 -7.07
CA VAL A 151 8.18 -6.83 -5.83
C VAL A 151 9.64 -6.42 -6.01
N ILE A 152 10.23 -5.84 -4.97
CA ILE A 152 11.67 -5.60 -4.91
C ILE A 152 12.30 -6.78 -4.18
N GLU A 153 13.27 -7.43 -4.81
CA GLU A 153 13.98 -8.54 -4.22
C GLU A 153 14.68 -8.14 -2.91
N ARG A 154 14.65 -9.03 -1.92
CA ARG A 154 15.16 -8.73 -0.59
C ARG A 154 16.64 -8.37 -0.59
N GLU A 155 17.43 -9.01 -1.44
CA GLU A 155 18.86 -8.72 -1.62
C GLU A 155 19.08 -7.29 -2.10
N LEU A 156 18.26 -6.81 -3.04
CA LEU A 156 18.31 -5.43 -3.50
C LEU A 156 17.88 -4.46 -2.38
N LEU A 157 16.80 -4.77 -1.66
CA LEU A 157 16.38 -3.96 -0.50
C LEU A 157 17.46 -3.88 0.57
N CYS A 158 18.18 -4.97 0.86
CA CYS A 158 19.30 -4.97 1.80
C CYS A 158 20.45 -4.07 1.32
N ARG A 159 20.82 -4.13 0.03
CA ARG A 159 21.86 -3.24 -0.52
C ARG A 159 21.45 -1.77 -0.50
N ILE A 160 20.18 -1.48 -0.75
CA ILE A 160 19.63 -0.13 -0.61
C ILE A 160 19.72 0.32 0.86
N ALA A 161 19.37 -0.57 1.81
CA ALA A 161 19.45 -0.29 3.24
C ALA A 161 20.89 -0.07 3.71
N ASP A 162 21.85 -0.90 3.26
CA ASP A 162 23.28 -0.70 3.54
C ASP A 162 23.75 0.68 3.03
N ARG A 163 23.36 1.04 1.81
CA ARG A 163 23.68 2.36 1.23
C ARG A 163 23.04 3.51 2.00
N CYS A 164 21.78 3.36 2.41
CA CYS A 164 21.07 4.36 3.20
C CYS A 164 21.69 4.54 4.59
N GLU A 165 22.10 3.46 5.25
CA GLU A 165 22.78 3.53 6.55
C GLU A 165 24.12 4.25 6.44
N GLU A 166 24.95 3.92 5.42
CA GLU A 166 26.22 4.57 5.16
C GLU A 166 26.08 6.07 4.89
N ALA A 167 25.07 6.46 4.11
CA ALA A 167 24.84 7.84 3.69
C ALA A 167 23.92 8.62 4.64
N GLN A 168 23.44 8.01 5.72
CA GLN A 168 22.48 8.59 6.67
C GLN A 168 21.14 9.01 6.02
N ILE A 169 20.65 8.22 5.07
CA ILE A 169 19.40 8.43 4.36
C ILE A 169 18.29 7.66 5.09
N ARG A 170 17.12 8.27 5.31
CA ARG A 170 15.94 7.54 5.79
C ARG A 170 15.37 6.66 4.67
N LEU A 171 15.30 5.36 4.90
CA LEU A 171 14.67 4.40 4.00
C LEU A 171 13.25 4.08 4.47
N VAL A 172 12.26 4.42 3.65
CA VAL A 172 10.85 4.05 3.88
C VAL A 172 10.47 2.95 2.93
N VAL A 173 10.00 1.82 3.46
CA VAL A 173 9.48 0.69 2.66
C VAL A 173 8.00 0.51 2.98
N ASP A 174 7.14 0.84 2.00
CA ASP A 174 5.71 0.62 2.08
C ASP A 174 5.38 -0.82 1.68
N GLU A 175 5.01 -1.63 2.65
CA GLU A 175 4.64 -3.03 2.52
C GLU A 175 3.13 -3.26 2.67
N CYS A 176 2.28 -2.27 2.37
CA CYS A 176 0.83 -2.39 2.54
C CYS A 176 0.18 -3.53 1.74
N PHE A 177 0.86 -4.10 0.76
CA PHE A 177 0.40 -5.22 -0.06
C PHE A 177 1.17 -6.52 0.15
N ILE A 178 2.14 -6.53 1.07
CA ILE A 178 3.05 -7.66 1.29
C ILE A 178 2.32 -8.97 1.62
N ASP A 179 1.25 -8.90 2.41
CA ASP A 179 0.48 -10.06 2.86
C ASP A 179 -0.22 -10.81 1.72
N PHE A 180 -0.32 -10.23 0.53
CA PHE A 180 -0.91 -10.87 -0.65
C PHE A 180 0.08 -11.71 -1.44
N LEU A 181 1.38 -11.62 -1.13
CA LEU A 181 2.39 -12.48 -1.73
C LEU A 181 2.21 -13.95 -1.26
N PRO A 182 2.62 -14.93 -2.06
CA PRO A 182 2.62 -16.34 -1.64
C PRO A 182 3.42 -16.56 -0.36
N GLU A 183 4.64 -16.02 -0.30
CA GLU A 183 5.57 -16.15 0.83
C GLU A 183 6.05 -14.75 1.29
N PRO A 184 5.23 -14.01 2.08
CA PRO A 184 5.58 -12.65 2.50
C PRO A 184 6.90 -12.56 3.27
N SER A 185 7.23 -13.60 4.03
CA SER A 185 8.46 -13.67 4.84
C SER A 185 9.75 -13.62 4.02
N GLU A 186 9.71 -13.97 2.74
CA GLU A 186 10.87 -13.92 1.86
C GLU A 186 11.20 -12.48 1.42
N PHE A 187 10.20 -11.58 1.43
CA PHE A 187 10.30 -10.23 0.87
C PHE A 187 10.23 -9.11 1.90
N THR A 188 9.60 -9.35 3.05
CA THR A 188 9.42 -8.30 4.08
C THR A 188 10.74 -7.87 4.71
N MET A 189 10.85 -6.58 4.98
CA MET A 189 11.97 -5.96 5.70
C MET A 189 11.69 -5.78 7.20
N GLU A 190 10.52 -6.21 7.71
CA GLU A 190 10.07 -5.92 9.06
C GLU A 190 11.07 -6.32 10.16
N LYS A 191 11.65 -7.51 10.10
CA LYS A 191 12.65 -7.97 11.07
C LYS A 191 14.04 -7.34 10.88
N LEU A 192 14.28 -6.73 9.73
CA LEU A 192 15.53 -6.02 9.45
C LEU A 192 15.56 -4.60 10.02
N THR A 193 14.45 -4.11 10.56
CA THR A 193 14.42 -2.83 11.29
C THR A 193 15.35 -2.81 12.49
N GLU A 194 15.63 -3.95 13.12
CA GLU A 194 16.62 -4.06 14.21
C GLU A 194 18.05 -3.81 13.71
N ARG A 195 18.37 -4.34 12.52
CA ARG A 195 19.69 -4.20 11.90
C ARG A 195 19.92 -2.80 11.32
N TYR A 196 18.87 -2.17 10.78
CA TYR A 196 18.94 -0.91 10.05
C TYR A 196 18.11 0.19 10.74
N PRO A 197 18.69 1.00 11.63
CA PRO A 197 18.00 2.15 12.24
C PRO A 197 17.49 3.18 11.23
N CYS A 198 18.10 3.27 10.04
CA CYS A 198 17.59 4.12 8.96
C CYS A 198 16.25 3.63 8.37
N LEU A 199 15.88 2.36 8.57
CA LEU A 199 14.70 1.73 7.98
C LEU A 199 13.43 2.06 8.75
N PHE A 200 12.38 2.45 8.00
CA PHE A 200 11.01 2.58 8.48
C PHE A 200 10.09 1.77 7.57
N VAL A 201 9.56 0.66 8.07
CA VAL A 201 8.62 -0.21 7.34
C VAL A 201 7.19 0.18 7.69
N VAL A 202 6.32 0.30 6.68
CA VAL A 202 4.90 0.62 6.87
C VAL A 202 4.03 -0.51 6.36
N GLN A 203 3.08 -0.93 7.17
CA GLN A 203 2.06 -1.93 6.82
C GLN A 203 0.66 -1.43 7.23
N ALA A 204 -0.40 -2.03 6.67
CA ALA A 204 -1.76 -1.58 6.95
C ALA A 204 -2.75 -2.74 7.00
N PHE A 205 -3.66 -2.69 7.97
CA PHE A 205 -4.83 -3.57 8.04
C PHE A 205 -5.86 -3.29 6.92
N THR A 206 -5.79 -2.08 6.35
CA THR A 206 -6.70 -1.55 5.33
C THR A 206 -6.98 -2.51 4.19
N LYS A 207 -5.91 -3.11 3.64
CA LYS A 207 -5.97 -3.93 2.42
C LYS A 207 -6.20 -5.39 2.74
N THR A 208 -5.36 -5.95 3.58
CA THR A 208 -5.34 -7.36 3.97
C THR A 208 -6.62 -7.79 4.66
N HIS A 209 -7.16 -6.96 5.54
CA HIS A 209 -8.38 -7.26 6.31
C HIS A 209 -9.64 -6.54 5.80
N ALA A 210 -9.55 -5.88 4.62
CA ALA A 210 -10.68 -5.18 3.97
C ALA A 210 -11.43 -4.20 4.89
N ILE A 211 -10.70 -3.39 5.66
CA ILE A 211 -11.25 -2.38 6.57
C ILE A 211 -10.82 -0.95 6.19
N PRO A 212 -10.91 -0.53 4.91
CA PRO A 212 -10.46 0.79 4.49
C PRO A 212 -11.20 1.93 5.19
N GLY A 213 -12.46 1.73 5.57
CA GLY A 213 -13.28 2.72 6.28
C GLY A 213 -12.89 2.92 7.74
N LEU A 214 -12.21 1.96 8.38
CA LEU A 214 -11.79 2.07 9.79
C LEU A 214 -10.44 2.78 9.96
N ARG A 215 -9.63 2.86 8.90
CA ARG A 215 -8.38 3.62 8.90
C ARG A 215 -7.37 3.14 9.93
N LEU A 216 -6.72 2.00 9.71
CA LEU A 216 -5.69 1.46 10.61
C LEU A 216 -4.45 1.05 9.83
N GLY A 217 -3.29 1.57 10.24
CA GLY A 217 -1.97 1.19 9.76
C GLY A 217 -0.95 1.25 10.89
N TYR A 218 0.22 0.70 10.66
CA TYR A 218 1.33 0.76 11.60
C TYR A 218 2.66 0.87 10.88
N GLY A 219 3.62 1.49 11.55
CA GLY A 219 5.01 1.59 11.13
C GLY A 219 5.93 0.90 12.12
N MET A 220 7.08 0.47 11.65
CA MET A 220 8.10 -0.23 12.43
C MET A 220 9.47 0.38 12.18
N SER A 221 10.21 0.67 13.25
CA SER A 221 11.61 1.09 13.22
C SER A 221 12.26 0.83 14.57
N SER A 222 13.56 0.58 14.60
CA SER A 222 14.34 0.55 15.85
C SER A 222 14.83 1.94 16.29
N ASP A 223 14.72 2.96 15.43
CA ASP A 223 15.06 4.35 15.78
C ASP A 223 14.01 4.98 16.71
N GLN A 224 14.22 4.83 18.02
CA GLN A 224 13.31 5.36 19.03
C GLN A 224 13.17 6.88 18.96
N LYS A 225 14.24 7.59 18.59
CA LYS A 225 14.20 9.04 18.45
C LYS A 225 13.29 9.47 17.31
N LEU A 226 13.28 8.71 16.21
CA LEU A 226 12.33 8.93 15.12
C LEU A 226 10.90 8.75 15.61
N LEU A 227 10.61 7.61 16.25
CA LEU A 227 9.24 7.31 16.72
C LEU A 227 8.74 8.33 17.73
N GLU A 228 9.61 8.84 18.62
CA GLU A 228 9.29 9.92 19.54
C GLU A 228 8.96 11.23 18.80
N ARG A 229 9.80 11.64 17.82
CA ARG A 229 9.52 12.84 17.00
C ARG A 229 8.20 12.70 16.22
N MET A 230 7.93 11.51 15.65
CA MET A 230 6.67 11.24 14.97
C MET A 230 5.48 11.38 15.92
N GLN A 231 5.59 10.92 17.17
CA GLN A 231 4.53 11.11 18.16
C GLN A 231 4.30 12.60 18.51
N GLN A 232 5.34 13.42 18.51
CA GLN A 232 5.24 14.85 18.85
C GLN A 232 4.54 15.68 17.77
N VAL A 233 4.67 15.31 16.50
CA VAL A 233 4.13 16.11 15.38
C VAL A 233 2.70 15.74 15.00
N ARG A 234 2.18 14.64 15.52
CA ARG A 234 0.84 14.15 15.19
C ARG A 234 -0.16 14.46 16.30
N GLN A 235 -1.44 14.53 15.93
CA GLN A 235 -2.48 14.66 16.93
C GLN A 235 -2.62 13.38 17.78
N PRO A 236 -2.89 13.50 19.09
CA PRO A 236 -3.24 12.34 19.90
C PRO A 236 -4.54 11.71 19.42
N TRP A 237 -4.77 10.46 19.80
CA TRP A 237 -6.01 9.71 19.50
C TRP A 237 -6.33 9.56 18.00
N SER A 238 -5.31 9.57 17.14
CA SER A 238 -5.49 9.44 15.69
C SER A 238 -6.09 8.10 15.26
N VAL A 239 -5.96 7.04 16.08
CA VAL A 239 -6.54 5.72 15.84
C VAL A 239 -7.77 5.54 16.75
N SER A 240 -8.94 5.44 16.13
CA SER A 240 -10.22 5.32 16.85
C SER A 240 -10.35 3.99 17.61
N THR A 241 -11.18 3.96 18.67
CA THR A 241 -11.47 2.74 19.43
C THR A 241 -12.01 1.61 18.53
N PRO A 242 -12.96 1.85 17.59
CA PRO A 242 -13.39 0.81 16.65
C PRO A 242 -12.25 0.27 15.77
N ALA A 243 -11.32 1.13 15.34
CA ALA A 243 -10.18 0.69 14.54
C ALA A 243 -9.22 -0.18 15.36
N GLN A 244 -8.94 0.18 16.63
CA GLN A 244 -8.08 -0.61 17.51
C GLN A 244 -8.70 -1.98 17.80
N ALA A 245 -10.00 -2.04 18.12
CA ALA A 245 -10.71 -3.28 18.38
C ALA A 245 -10.75 -4.20 17.13
N ALA A 246 -11.03 -3.62 15.96
CA ALA A 246 -10.99 -4.36 14.70
C ALA A 246 -9.60 -4.88 14.37
N GLY A 247 -8.56 -4.07 14.59
CA GLY A 247 -7.17 -4.46 14.39
C GLY A 247 -6.76 -5.64 15.26
N LEU A 248 -7.15 -5.61 16.54
CA LEU A 248 -6.89 -6.71 17.47
C LEU A 248 -7.54 -8.02 17.00
N ALA A 249 -8.81 -7.98 16.59
CA ALA A 249 -9.49 -9.15 16.02
C ALA A 249 -8.84 -9.63 14.71
N ALA A 250 -8.42 -8.71 13.86
CA ALA A 250 -7.81 -9.00 12.57
C ALA A 250 -6.45 -9.73 12.69
N LEU A 251 -5.71 -9.52 13.76
CA LEU A 251 -4.46 -10.25 14.00
C LEU A 251 -4.65 -11.77 14.07
N TRP A 252 -5.82 -12.24 14.46
CA TRP A 252 -6.14 -13.66 14.59
C TRP A 252 -6.86 -14.25 13.37
N ASP A 253 -7.06 -13.47 12.31
CA ASP A 253 -7.79 -13.85 11.09
C ASP A 253 -6.85 -14.40 9.99
N SER A 254 -5.86 -15.19 10.38
CA SER A 254 -4.80 -15.69 9.49
C SER A 254 -5.34 -16.60 8.38
N ASP A 255 -6.34 -17.45 8.69
CA ASP A 255 -6.91 -18.39 7.72
C ASP A 255 -7.58 -17.65 6.56
N ARG A 256 -8.29 -16.56 6.86
CA ARG A 256 -8.93 -15.73 5.84
C ARG A 256 -7.91 -15.00 4.96
N VAL A 257 -6.79 -14.56 5.54
CA VAL A 257 -5.69 -13.97 4.77
C VAL A 257 -5.08 -15.00 3.81
N GLN A 258 -4.86 -16.24 4.27
CA GLN A 258 -4.35 -17.31 3.42
C GLN A 258 -5.34 -17.70 2.31
N GLU A 259 -6.64 -17.76 2.60
CA GLU A 259 -7.68 -18.01 1.61
C GLU A 259 -7.70 -16.90 0.55
N ALA A 260 -7.66 -15.63 0.98
CA ALA A 260 -7.58 -14.48 0.08
C ALA A 260 -6.33 -14.54 -0.81
N ARG A 261 -5.17 -14.86 -0.25
CA ARG A 261 -3.91 -15.01 -0.99
C ARG A 261 -4.02 -16.06 -2.10
N LYS A 262 -4.56 -17.25 -1.78
CA LYS A 262 -4.78 -18.33 -2.77
C LYS A 262 -5.74 -17.90 -3.88
N LEU A 263 -6.84 -17.23 -3.52
CA LEU A 263 -7.81 -16.71 -4.47
C LEU A 263 -7.17 -15.66 -5.38
N ILE A 264 -6.49 -14.67 -4.81
CA ILE A 264 -5.83 -13.59 -5.54
C ILE A 264 -4.80 -14.14 -6.53
N CYS A 265 -3.92 -15.02 -6.08
CA CYS A 265 -2.88 -15.61 -6.92
C CYS A 265 -3.47 -16.35 -8.13
N ARG A 266 -4.53 -17.15 -7.93
CA ARG A 266 -5.21 -17.89 -9.00
C ARG A 266 -5.92 -16.94 -9.97
N GLU A 267 -6.74 -16.03 -9.44
CA GLU A 267 -7.55 -15.15 -10.27
C GLU A 267 -6.71 -14.10 -10.99
N ARG A 268 -5.63 -13.58 -10.36
CA ARG A 268 -4.69 -12.65 -11.00
C ARG A 268 -4.08 -13.26 -12.25
N ARG A 269 -3.50 -14.48 -12.14
CA ARG A 269 -2.88 -15.17 -13.29
C ARG A 269 -3.88 -15.35 -14.43
N ARG A 270 -5.10 -15.81 -14.10
CA ARG A 270 -6.16 -15.96 -15.09
C ARG A 270 -6.53 -14.62 -15.74
N MET A 271 -6.73 -13.56 -14.95
CA MET A 271 -7.08 -12.25 -15.48
C MET A 271 -5.97 -11.69 -16.38
N GLU A 272 -4.71 -11.86 -16.00
CA GLU A 272 -3.58 -11.43 -16.81
C GLU A 272 -3.53 -12.12 -18.17
N GLU A 273 -3.79 -13.43 -18.23
CA GLU A 273 -3.86 -14.19 -19.47
C GLU A 273 -5.04 -13.70 -20.33
N GLU A 274 -6.24 -13.67 -19.77
CA GLU A 274 -7.44 -13.28 -20.50
C GLU A 274 -7.43 -11.81 -20.95
N LEU A 275 -6.82 -10.90 -20.20
CA LEU A 275 -6.64 -9.50 -20.62
C LEU A 275 -5.67 -9.38 -21.81
N ARG A 276 -4.57 -10.14 -21.82
CA ARG A 276 -3.64 -10.15 -22.98
C ARG A 276 -4.31 -10.64 -24.27
N ASP A 277 -5.22 -11.61 -24.16
CA ASP A 277 -6.00 -12.12 -25.31
C ASP A 277 -6.91 -11.05 -25.92
N THR A 278 -7.25 -9.98 -25.18
CA THR A 278 -8.03 -8.84 -25.72
C THR A 278 -7.17 -7.78 -26.41
N GLY A 279 -5.85 -7.96 -26.48
CA GLY A 279 -4.91 -6.96 -27.01
C GLY A 279 -4.54 -5.85 -26.04
N VAL A 280 -4.99 -5.92 -24.78
CA VAL A 280 -4.57 -5.03 -23.71
C VAL A 280 -3.17 -5.43 -23.26
N GLU A 281 -2.24 -4.46 -23.17
CA GLU A 281 -0.95 -4.71 -22.57
C GLU A 281 -1.09 -4.84 -21.05
N VAL A 282 -0.52 -5.89 -20.49
CA VAL A 282 -0.60 -6.21 -19.06
C VAL A 282 0.78 -6.24 -18.47
N ILE A 283 1.00 -5.45 -17.42
CA ILE A 283 2.18 -5.54 -16.58
C ILE A 283 1.96 -6.68 -15.57
N PRO A 284 2.79 -7.74 -15.58
CA PRO A 284 2.71 -8.82 -14.61
C PRO A 284 2.76 -8.26 -13.18
N SER A 285 1.94 -8.76 -12.29
CA SER A 285 1.82 -8.24 -10.93
C SER A 285 1.98 -9.35 -9.91
N GLU A 286 2.52 -9.01 -8.73
CA GLU A 286 2.51 -9.90 -7.55
C GLU A 286 1.48 -9.44 -6.49
N ALA A 287 0.85 -8.26 -6.68
CA ALA A 287 -0.15 -7.72 -5.79
C ALA A 287 -1.58 -8.22 -6.10
N ASN A 288 -2.58 -7.68 -5.40
CA ASN A 288 -4.00 -7.96 -5.61
C ASN A 288 -4.65 -7.02 -6.65
N PHE A 289 -3.87 -6.55 -7.62
CA PHE A 289 -4.30 -5.68 -8.72
C PHE A 289 -3.38 -5.87 -9.93
N ILE A 290 -3.84 -5.38 -11.07
CA ILE A 290 -3.13 -5.47 -12.35
C ILE A 290 -3.06 -4.07 -12.96
N LEU A 291 -1.86 -3.62 -13.33
CA LEU A 291 -1.64 -2.43 -14.15
C LEU A 291 -1.70 -2.83 -15.63
N MET A 292 -2.46 -2.07 -16.42
CA MET A 292 -2.66 -2.36 -17.84
C MET A 292 -2.69 -1.10 -18.69
N TYR A 293 -2.31 -1.25 -19.96
CA TYR A 293 -2.41 -0.18 -20.94
C TYR A 293 -3.34 -0.55 -22.08
N SER A 294 -4.18 0.40 -22.48
CA SER A 294 -5.07 0.29 -23.64
C SER A 294 -5.15 1.62 -24.37
N SER A 295 -5.27 1.56 -25.70
CA SER A 295 -5.57 2.75 -26.52
C SER A 295 -7.03 3.18 -26.43
N TYR A 296 -7.94 2.31 -25.94
CA TYR A 296 -9.33 2.65 -25.67
C TYR A 296 -9.45 3.40 -24.33
N ASP A 297 -10.42 4.30 -24.24
CA ASP A 297 -10.79 4.92 -22.96
C ASP A 297 -11.59 3.93 -22.10
N LEU A 298 -10.86 2.97 -21.50
CA LEU A 298 -11.47 1.90 -20.69
C LEU A 298 -12.19 2.47 -19.46
N PHE A 299 -11.73 3.59 -18.90
CA PHE A 299 -12.41 4.19 -17.75
C PHE A 299 -13.85 4.62 -18.08
N SER A 300 -14.01 5.40 -19.14
CA SER A 300 -15.35 5.87 -19.56
C SER A 300 -16.23 4.71 -20.07
N LEU A 301 -15.67 3.82 -20.90
CA LEU A 301 -16.42 2.74 -21.50
C LEU A 301 -16.88 1.66 -20.51
N LEU A 302 -16.09 1.38 -19.47
CA LEU A 302 -16.47 0.47 -18.39
C LEU A 302 -17.43 1.12 -17.40
N LYS A 303 -17.24 2.41 -17.11
CA LYS A 303 -18.16 3.18 -16.29
C LYS A 303 -19.60 3.14 -16.88
N ASP A 304 -19.74 3.30 -18.19
CA ASP A 304 -21.04 3.20 -18.86
C ASP A 304 -21.68 1.78 -18.77
N ARG A 305 -20.89 0.79 -18.40
CA ARG A 305 -21.32 -0.60 -18.13
C ARG A 305 -21.47 -0.92 -16.63
N GLY A 306 -21.39 0.11 -15.77
CA GLY A 306 -21.50 -0.06 -14.32
C GLY A 306 -20.27 -0.69 -13.66
N ILE A 307 -19.09 -0.54 -14.28
CA ILE A 307 -17.80 -1.04 -13.73
C ILE A 307 -16.85 0.12 -13.56
N LEU A 308 -16.29 0.27 -12.37
CA LEU A 308 -15.32 1.31 -12.04
C LEU A 308 -13.92 0.73 -11.92
N ILE A 309 -12.99 1.21 -12.75
CA ILE A 309 -11.55 0.91 -12.66
C ILE A 309 -10.78 2.17 -12.27
N ARG A 310 -9.49 2.04 -11.95
CA ARG A 310 -8.62 3.19 -11.66
C ARG A 310 -7.96 3.72 -12.94
N ASP A 311 -8.25 4.96 -13.32
CA ASP A 311 -7.48 5.70 -14.32
C ASP A 311 -6.15 6.15 -13.68
N CYS A 312 -5.02 5.65 -14.20
CA CYS A 312 -3.68 5.90 -13.71
C CYS A 312 -2.97 7.03 -14.48
N SER A 313 -3.65 7.79 -15.31
CA SER A 313 -3.05 8.86 -16.12
C SER A 313 -2.42 9.99 -15.29
N ASN A 314 -2.82 10.12 -14.01
CA ASN A 314 -2.30 11.10 -13.08
C ASN A 314 -1.08 10.63 -12.25
N TYR A 315 -0.62 9.40 -12.46
CA TYR A 315 0.63 8.95 -11.85
C TYR A 315 1.83 9.52 -12.63
N SER A 316 2.81 10.07 -11.92
CA SER A 316 4.07 10.43 -12.55
C SER A 316 4.72 9.21 -13.20
N GLY A 317 5.28 9.35 -14.40
CA GLY A 317 5.82 8.24 -15.20
C GLY A 317 4.79 7.43 -15.99
N LEU A 318 3.47 7.71 -15.82
CA LEU A 318 2.39 7.16 -16.64
C LEU A 318 1.71 8.29 -17.42
N GLY A 319 0.80 7.94 -18.29
CA GLY A 319 0.01 8.90 -19.07
C GLY A 319 -1.35 8.32 -19.40
N LYS A 320 -2.04 8.90 -20.37
CA LYS A 320 -3.33 8.40 -20.84
C LYS A 320 -3.20 6.96 -21.34
N GLY A 321 -4.24 6.17 -21.09
CA GLY A 321 -4.30 4.76 -21.49
C GLY A 321 -3.80 3.79 -20.43
N TRP A 322 -3.23 4.27 -19.32
CA TRP A 322 -2.86 3.43 -18.19
C TRP A 322 -4.00 3.31 -17.19
N TYR A 323 -4.36 2.09 -16.87
CA TYR A 323 -5.42 1.75 -15.94
C TYR A 323 -4.96 0.69 -14.95
N ARG A 324 -5.56 0.69 -13.76
CA ARG A 324 -5.35 -0.36 -12.77
C ARG A 324 -6.67 -0.96 -12.35
N THR A 325 -6.75 -2.28 -12.32
CA THR A 325 -7.91 -3.03 -11.84
C THR A 325 -7.54 -3.92 -10.67
N ALA A 326 -8.42 -4.00 -9.66
CA ALA A 326 -8.26 -4.94 -8.56
C ALA A 326 -8.52 -6.38 -9.04
N VAL A 327 -7.96 -7.35 -8.32
CA VAL A 327 -8.35 -8.76 -8.42
C VAL A 327 -9.45 -9.01 -7.40
N ARG A 328 -10.61 -9.47 -7.89
CA ARG A 328 -11.80 -9.70 -7.08
C ARG A 328 -12.20 -11.20 -7.13
N ARG A 329 -13.45 -11.51 -6.74
CA ARG A 329 -13.99 -12.87 -6.87
C ARG A 329 -14.25 -13.20 -8.35
N ARG A 330 -14.29 -14.48 -8.65
CA ARG A 330 -14.37 -14.97 -10.03
C ARG A 330 -15.54 -14.36 -10.81
N GLU A 331 -16.73 -14.36 -10.24
CA GLU A 331 -17.93 -13.87 -10.91
C GLU A 331 -17.85 -12.35 -11.21
N GLU A 332 -17.17 -11.60 -10.34
CA GLU A 332 -16.93 -10.18 -10.56
C GLU A 332 -15.87 -9.98 -11.65
N ASN A 333 -14.76 -10.76 -11.59
CA ASN A 333 -13.69 -10.71 -12.58
C ASN A 333 -14.21 -11.09 -13.99
N ASP A 334 -15.08 -12.09 -14.10
CA ASP A 334 -15.70 -12.51 -15.37
C ASP A 334 -16.49 -11.34 -16.00
N ARG A 335 -17.25 -10.60 -15.20
CA ARG A 335 -17.98 -9.40 -15.67
C ARG A 335 -17.05 -8.32 -16.23
N LEU A 336 -15.91 -8.06 -15.56
CA LEU A 336 -14.91 -7.11 -16.04
C LEU A 336 -14.29 -7.58 -17.35
N LEU A 337 -13.86 -8.84 -17.42
CA LEU A 337 -13.21 -9.44 -18.59
C LEU A 337 -14.13 -9.47 -19.80
N ASP A 338 -15.40 -9.83 -19.61
CA ASP A 338 -16.40 -9.82 -20.68
C ASP A 338 -16.67 -8.41 -21.20
N ALA A 339 -16.72 -7.41 -20.30
CA ALA A 339 -16.87 -6.01 -20.71
C ALA A 339 -15.65 -5.51 -21.50
N ILE A 340 -14.42 -5.87 -21.10
CA ILE A 340 -13.21 -5.49 -21.83
C ILE A 340 -13.15 -6.18 -23.20
N ARG A 341 -13.50 -7.47 -23.31
CA ARG A 341 -13.58 -8.16 -24.60
C ARG A 341 -14.55 -7.49 -25.57
N GLN A 342 -15.71 -7.03 -25.08
CA GLN A 342 -16.69 -6.32 -25.93
C GLN A 342 -16.21 -4.93 -26.36
N ILE A 343 -15.25 -4.33 -25.66
CA ILE A 343 -14.69 -3.01 -25.99
C ILE A 343 -13.51 -3.16 -26.96
N CYS A 344 -12.66 -4.14 -26.76
CA CYS A 344 -11.39 -4.27 -27.46
C CYS A 344 -11.43 -5.28 -28.61
N GLY A 345 -12.36 -6.24 -28.59
CA GLY A 345 -12.57 -7.25 -29.63
C GLY A 345 -13.70 -6.86 -30.54
#